data_09dd59c4c81c9588e28f08d95806ac31
#
_entry.id   09dd59c4c81c9588e28f08d95806ac31
#
_cell.length_a   1.000
_cell.length_b   1.000
_cell.length_c   1.000
_cell.angle_alpha   90.00
_cell.angle_beta   90.00
_cell.angle_gamma   90.00
#
_symmetry.space_group_name_H-M   'P 1'
#
loop_
_entity.id
_entity.type
_entity.pdbx_description
1 polymer ?
#
loop_
_entity_poly.entity_id
_entity_poly.type
_entity_poly.pdbx_seq_one_letter_code
_entity_poly.pdbx_strand_id
1 'polypeptide(L)'
;MRIALGLDLADKKCAAYAVPVGKAKKAQREFLDGFNKDFRRVPTTKEDLQRMVDVLKDESDGIHVLIENSTITHKVYWLLVGMGCEVLVAQSADLLRITESVTKNDDNDAMELAAYMRRRLNGEDEFRTVVMTPPEIMAKKMFIRAIYVDKTYLSECKKRLRFRLKVMGADLRREYKDISCERSLTQLRETGDPYLCYEVAVIRATKSRIQDGERYISTLFKDDPYFDLLTTIPGFGLEISAYISTIIIDIDRFDDKKQLEAYSGLVPRQRSSADSDPNCRTTHHGDEWAREFLGYAVKAHVMWAKDSVVTIMYNRLRARGMPYKKVITACSRKMVDVVWSVLKNGRSFTSDQNVLRQARGAAAEIERMDSELSEQELDAKYAEAA
;
A
#
# COMPACT_ATOMS: atom_id res chain seq x y z
N MET A 1 19.96 -1.82 32.11
CA MET A 1 19.66 -3.09 31.38
C MET A 1 18.86 -2.81 30.13
N ARG A 2 18.96 -3.61 29.05
CA ARG A 2 18.01 -3.50 27.93
C ARG A 2 16.68 -4.14 28.32
N ILE A 3 15.57 -3.50 27.95
CA ILE A 3 14.21 -3.96 28.24
C ILE A 3 13.47 -4.26 26.94
N ALA A 4 12.81 -5.40 26.86
CA ALA A 4 11.83 -5.72 25.82
C ALA A 4 10.43 -5.49 26.39
N LEU A 5 9.67 -4.60 25.77
CA LEU A 5 8.32 -4.19 26.14
C LEU A 5 7.34 -4.66 25.06
N GLY A 6 6.33 -5.44 25.44
CA GLY A 6 5.20 -5.79 24.59
C GLY A 6 4.01 -4.88 24.91
N LEU A 7 3.36 -4.34 23.88
CA LEU A 7 2.14 -3.56 24.01
C LEU A 7 1.04 -4.15 23.11
N ASP A 8 -0.02 -4.64 23.72
CA ASP A 8 -1.26 -4.96 23.01
C ASP A 8 -2.18 -3.74 23.01
N LEU A 9 -2.46 -3.21 21.82
CA LEU A 9 -3.06 -1.90 21.61
C LEU A 9 -4.57 -1.98 21.43
N ALA A 10 -5.32 -1.24 22.26
CA ALA A 10 -6.74 -0.94 22.05
C ALA A 10 -6.98 0.58 22.12
N ASP A 11 -8.09 1.06 21.56
CA ASP A 11 -8.37 2.48 21.37
C ASP A 11 -8.22 3.33 22.66
N LYS A 12 -8.66 2.82 23.78
CA LYS A 12 -8.69 3.55 25.05
C LYS A 12 -7.58 3.16 26.01
N LYS A 13 -7.16 1.91 26.00
CA LYS A 13 -6.15 1.37 26.91
C LYS A 13 -5.33 0.31 26.18
N CYS A 14 -4.04 0.23 26.49
CA CYS A 14 -3.20 -0.89 26.05
C CYS A 14 -2.81 -1.77 27.25
N ALA A 15 -2.58 -3.05 26.99
CA ALA A 15 -1.90 -3.90 27.94
C ALA A 15 -0.39 -3.78 27.72
N ALA A 16 0.38 -3.66 28.80
CA ALA A 16 1.83 -3.55 28.74
C ALA A 16 2.51 -4.64 29.57
N TYR A 17 3.58 -5.21 29.05
CA TYR A 17 4.40 -6.17 29.76
C TYR A 17 5.88 -6.00 29.40
N ALA A 18 6.74 -5.92 30.42
CA ALA A 18 8.17 -5.70 30.24
C ALA A 18 9.00 -6.89 30.75
N VAL A 19 10.01 -7.29 29.99
CA VAL A 19 10.97 -8.34 30.35
C VAL A 19 12.42 -7.88 30.11
N PRO A 20 13.38 -8.36 30.90
CA PRO A 20 14.78 -8.03 30.69
C PRO A 20 15.33 -8.78 29.46
N VAL A 21 16.22 -8.14 28.72
CA VAL A 21 17.00 -8.76 27.65
C VAL A 21 18.32 -9.27 28.23
N GLY A 22 18.51 -10.59 28.20
CA GLY A 22 19.67 -11.25 28.79
C GLY A 22 19.55 -11.53 30.29
N LYS A 23 20.69 -11.66 30.98
CA LYS A 23 20.72 -11.97 32.43
C LYS A 23 20.40 -10.71 33.25
N ALA A 24 19.37 -10.76 34.08
CA ALA A 24 18.99 -9.68 34.99
C ALA A 24 19.33 -10.04 36.45
N LYS A 25 19.77 -9.04 37.22
CA LYS A 25 19.96 -9.13 38.68
C LYS A 25 18.60 -9.25 39.39
N LYS A 26 18.62 -9.74 40.63
CA LYS A 26 17.38 -9.92 41.42
C LYS A 26 16.58 -8.62 41.56
N ALA A 27 17.23 -7.51 41.92
CA ALA A 27 16.58 -6.19 42.03
C ALA A 27 15.95 -5.72 40.71
N GLN A 28 16.55 -6.00 39.57
CA GLN A 28 16.00 -5.66 38.26
C GLN A 28 14.74 -6.48 37.90
N ARG A 29 14.68 -7.74 38.33
CA ARG A 29 13.48 -8.57 38.17
C ARG A 29 12.36 -8.07 39.07
N GLU A 30 12.66 -7.79 40.35
CA GLU A 30 11.69 -7.22 41.29
C GLU A 30 11.12 -5.89 40.81
N PHE A 31 11.97 -5.03 40.23
CA PHE A 31 11.51 -3.78 39.59
C PHE A 31 10.53 -4.05 38.44
N LEU A 32 10.87 -4.96 37.50
CA LEU A 32 9.99 -5.28 36.37
C LEU A 32 8.70 -5.97 36.81
N ASP A 33 8.75 -6.80 37.87
CA ASP A 33 7.54 -7.40 38.44
C ASP A 33 6.60 -6.32 39.04
N GLY A 34 7.16 -5.30 39.68
CA GLY A 34 6.42 -4.10 40.12
C GLY A 34 5.83 -3.32 38.95
N PHE A 35 6.66 -3.01 37.96
CA PHE A 35 6.21 -2.33 36.73
C PHE A 35 5.06 -3.07 36.05
N ASN A 36 5.16 -4.38 35.86
CA ASN A 36 4.14 -5.19 35.20
C ASN A 36 2.81 -5.24 35.96
N LYS A 37 2.82 -4.99 37.27
CA LYS A 37 1.60 -4.82 38.08
C LYS A 37 0.99 -3.44 37.91
N ASP A 38 1.83 -2.39 38.00
CA ASP A 38 1.38 -0.99 38.01
C ASP A 38 0.92 -0.53 36.61
N PHE A 39 1.58 -1.01 35.54
CA PHE A 39 1.31 -0.65 34.15
C PHE A 39 0.63 -1.76 33.32
N ARG A 40 0.02 -2.73 34.00
CA ARG A 40 -0.71 -3.83 33.33
C ARG A 40 -1.75 -3.33 32.31
N ARG A 41 -2.40 -2.20 32.62
CA ARG A 41 -3.40 -1.52 31.77
C ARG A 41 -3.13 -0.03 31.76
N VAL A 42 -2.67 0.50 30.64
CA VAL A 42 -2.29 1.90 30.48
C VAL A 42 -3.24 2.57 29.50
N PRO A 43 -3.78 3.75 29.82
CA PRO A 43 -4.52 4.54 28.84
C PRO A 43 -3.62 4.92 27.65
N THR A 44 -4.17 4.89 26.41
CA THR A 44 -3.43 5.20 25.17
C THR A 44 -3.33 6.72 24.94
N THR A 45 -3.13 7.49 26.01
CA THR A 45 -2.83 8.92 25.96
C THR A 45 -1.33 9.16 25.91
N LYS A 46 -0.91 10.33 25.42
CA LYS A 46 0.51 10.69 25.36
C LYS A 46 1.12 10.74 26.76
N GLU A 47 0.39 11.32 27.70
CA GLU A 47 0.81 11.54 29.09
C GLU A 47 1.03 10.22 29.84
N ASP A 48 0.09 9.25 29.69
CA ASP A 48 0.19 7.95 30.36
C ASP A 48 1.28 7.08 29.74
N LEU A 49 1.43 7.10 28.41
CA LEU A 49 2.52 6.42 27.73
C LEU A 49 3.88 7.00 28.10
N GLN A 50 3.98 8.36 28.22
CA GLN A 50 5.20 9.02 28.66
C GLN A 50 5.58 8.59 30.07
N ARG A 51 4.62 8.61 31.02
CA ARG A 51 4.83 8.16 32.40
C ARG A 51 5.34 6.71 32.47
N MET A 52 4.73 5.82 31.66
CA MET A 52 5.16 4.42 31.55
C MET A 52 6.61 4.29 31.06
N VAL A 53 6.95 5.04 30.02
CA VAL A 53 8.29 5.02 29.44
C VAL A 53 9.33 5.63 30.38
N ASP A 54 9.00 6.72 31.07
CA ASP A 54 9.91 7.40 31.99
C ASP A 54 10.31 6.46 33.16
N VAL A 55 9.36 5.72 33.74
CA VAL A 55 9.64 4.73 34.77
C VAL A 55 10.63 3.65 34.27
N LEU A 56 10.52 3.21 33.01
CA LEU A 56 11.46 2.24 32.46
C LEU A 56 12.82 2.84 32.13
N LYS A 57 12.89 4.12 31.74
CA LYS A 57 14.14 4.81 31.41
C LYS A 57 15.08 4.94 32.62
N ASP A 58 14.53 5.13 33.82
CA ASP A 58 15.35 5.28 35.04
C ASP A 58 16.21 4.04 35.32
N GLU A 59 15.77 2.85 34.86
CA GLU A 59 16.44 1.57 35.10
C GLU A 59 17.01 0.89 33.84
N SER A 60 16.87 1.54 32.65
CA SER A 60 17.23 0.92 31.38
C SER A 60 18.22 1.73 30.53
N ASP A 61 19.10 1.00 29.82
CA ASP A 61 20.00 1.54 28.79
C ASP A 61 19.32 1.61 27.40
N GLY A 62 18.12 1.04 27.28
CA GLY A 62 17.34 1.02 26.03
C GLY A 62 16.03 0.24 26.19
N ILE A 63 14.97 0.82 25.65
CA ILE A 63 13.61 0.24 25.64
C ILE A 63 13.27 -0.14 24.21
N HIS A 64 13.10 -1.45 24.00
CA HIS A 64 12.72 -2.02 22.71
C HIS A 64 11.28 -2.50 22.78
N VAL A 65 10.42 -1.89 21.98
CA VAL A 65 8.96 -2.12 22.03
C VAL A 65 8.50 -2.95 20.84
N LEU A 66 7.69 -3.96 21.07
CA LEU A 66 6.96 -4.67 20.05
C LEU A 66 5.46 -4.41 20.19
N ILE A 67 4.84 -3.99 19.09
CA ILE A 67 3.41 -3.77 18.99
C ILE A 67 2.83 -4.55 17.81
N GLU A 68 1.57 -4.97 17.91
CA GLU A 68 0.85 -5.55 16.79
C GLU A 68 0.25 -4.46 15.88
N ASN A 69 0.13 -4.75 14.58
CA ASN A 69 -0.47 -3.81 13.64
C ASN A 69 -1.99 -3.72 13.84
N SER A 70 -2.46 -2.55 14.28
CA SER A 70 -3.86 -2.20 14.54
C SER A 70 -4.20 -0.80 14.02
N THR A 71 -5.44 -0.35 14.19
CA THR A 71 -5.90 0.98 13.74
C THR A 71 -5.18 2.14 14.42
N ILE A 72 -4.75 1.98 15.66
CA ILE A 72 -4.08 3.03 16.44
C ILE A 72 -2.55 2.91 16.46
N THR A 73 -2.01 1.85 15.87
CA THR A 73 -0.55 1.56 15.84
C THR A 73 0.24 2.75 15.34
N HIS A 74 -0.19 3.40 14.26
CA HIS A 74 0.52 4.54 13.70
C HIS A 74 0.71 5.68 14.72
N LYS A 75 -0.34 6.03 15.46
CA LYS A 75 -0.27 7.07 16.50
C LYS A 75 0.69 6.68 17.62
N VAL A 76 0.53 5.48 18.17
CA VAL A 76 1.32 5.00 19.32
C VAL A 76 2.79 4.80 18.94
N TYR A 77 3.06 4.26 17.76
CA TYR A 77 4.41 4.10 17.23
C TYR A 77 5.20 5.41 17.27
N TRP A 78 4.66 6.46 16.67
CA TRP A 78 5.37 7.75 16.61
C TRP A 78 5.48 8.46 17.95
N LEU A 79 4.53 8.24 18.86
CA LEU A 79 4.65 8.71 20.24
C LEU A 79 5.82 8.04 20.94
N LEU A 80 5.92 6.72 20.88
CA LEU A 80 6.99 5.94 21.53
C LEU A 80 8.37 6.23 20.91
N VAL A 81 8.46 6.37 19.58
CA VAL A 81 9.70 6.80 18.92
C VAL A 81 10.11 8.19 19.40
N GLY A 82 9.16 9.14 19.49
CA GLY A 82 9.41 10.48 20.04
C GLY A 82 9.83 10.48 21.52
N MET A 83 9.47 9.45 22.26
CA MET A 83 9.92 9.21 23.63
C MET A 83 11.29 8.50 23.70
N GLY A 84 11.93 8.19 22.57
CA GLY A 84 13.26 7.56 22.50
C GLY A 84 13.25 6.03 22.62
N CYS A 85 12.11 5.39 22.38
CA CYS A 85 12.02 3.93 22.32
C CYS A 85 12.38 3.42 20.91
N GLU A 86 13.00 2.25 20.83
CA GLU A 86 13.11 1.49 19.59
C GLU A 86 11.83 0.66 19.39
N VAL A 87 11.02 0.99 18.38
CA VAL A 87 9.70 0.37 18.20
C VAL A 87 9.70 -0.49 16.95
N LEU A 88 9.25 -1.74 17.09
CA LEU A 88 8.94 -2.64 15.97
C LEU A 88 7.44 -2.92 15.92
N VAL A 89 6.93 -3.03 14.71
CA VAL A 89 5.53 -3.43 14.46
C VAL A 89 5.52 -4.79 13.81
N ALA A 90 4.90 -5.77 14.45
CA ALA A 90 4.77 -7.12 13.90
C ALA A 90 3.54 -7.23 12.98
N GLN A 91 3.64 -8.08 11.96
CA GLN A 91 2.46 -8.47 11.18
C GLN A 91 1.62 -9.48 11.96
N SER A 92 0.32 -9.21 12.11
CA SER A 92 -0.63 -10.10 12.80
C SER A 92 -0.63 -11.53 12.26
N ALA A 93 -0.39 -11.72 10.96
CA ALA A 93 -0.31 -13.03 10.34
C ALA A 93 0.91 -13.87 10.79
N ASP A 94 2.01 -13.22 11.17
CA ASP A 94 3.20 -13.92 11.70
C ASP A 94 3.03 -14.23 13.19
N LEU A 95 2.36 -13.37 13.94
CA LEU A 95 2.00 -13.61 15.34
C LEU A 95 1.01 -14.78 15.49
N LEU A 96 0.01 -14.88 14.61
CA LEU A 96 -0.97 -15.98 14.63
C LEU A 96 -0.37 -17.38 14.42
N ARG A 97 0.77 -17.49 13.75
CA ARG A 97 1.49 -18.77 13.58
C ARG A 97 2.17 -19.24 14.84
N ILE A 98 2.28 -18.40 15.82
CA ILE A 98 3.09 -18.58 17.01
C ILE A 98 2.19 -18.65 18.25
N THR A 99 1.01 -18.02 18.21
CA THR A 99 -0.01 -18.05 19.27
C THR A 99 -1.04 -19.15 19.03
N GLU A 100 -0.65 -20.42 19.12
CA GLU A 100 -1.61 -21.54 19.31
C GLU A 100 -2.17 -21.62 20.74
N SER A 101 -2.14 -20.53 21.51
CA SER A 101 -2.70 -20.54 22.86
C SER A 101 -4.22 -20.49 22.82
N VAL A 102 -4.84 -21.44 23.48
CA VAL A 102 -6.30 -21.69 23.53
C VAL A 102 -7.06 -20.58 24.29
N THR A 103 -6.38 -19.67 24.98
CA THR A 103 -6.98 -18.59 25.78
C THR A 103 -6.47 -17.22 25.34
N LYS A 104 -7.22 -16.53 24.51
CA LYS A 104 -6.98 -15.10 24.19
C LYS A 104 -7.32 -14.25 25.42
N ASN A 105 -6.30 -13.52 25.90
CA ASN A 105 -6.47 -12.47 26.90
C ASN A 105 -5.40 -11.40 26.61
N ASP A 106 -5.79 -10.13 26.53
CA ASP A 106 -4.91 -9.00 26.19
C ASP A 106 -3.61 -8.96 27.04
N ASP A 107 -3.65 -9.45 28.29
CA ASP A 107 -2.47 -9.51 29.14
C ASP A 107 -1.47 -10.58 28.68
N ASN A 108 -1.97 -11.73 28.18
CA ASN A 108 -1.14 -12.78 27.60
C ASN A 108 -0.54 -12.28 26.29
N ASP A 109 -1.30 -11.54 25.49
CA ASP A 109 -0.84 -11.01 24.20
C ASP A 109 0.32 -10.02 24.40
N ALA A 110 0.23 -9.12 25.39
CA ALA A 110 1.34 -8.20 25.72
C ALA A 110 2.58 -8.95 26.26
N MET A 111 2.39 -10.00 27.06
CA MET A 111 3.47 -10.83 27.57
C MET A 111 4.18 -11.60 26.43
N GLU A 112 3.41 -12.14 25.50
CA GLU A 112 3.95 -12.83 24.33
C GLU A 112 4.72 -11.86 23.43
N LEU A 113 4.20 -10.65 23.15
CA LEU A 113 4.91 -9.63 22.39
C LEU A 113 6.26 -9.27 23.04
N ALA A 114 6.29 -9.10 24.37
CA ALA A 114 7.55 -8.86 25.10
C ALA A 114 8.53 -10.02 24.97
N ALA A 115 8.04 -11.26 25.07
CA ALA A 115 8.85 -12.46 24.90
C ALA A 115 9.41 -12.60 23.47
N TYR A 116 8.61 -12.23 22.45
CA TYR A 116 9.06 -12.19 21.04
C TYR A 116 10.15 -11.16 20.84
N MET A 117 9.93 -9.93 21.33
CA MET A 117 10.94 -8.88 21.22
C MET A 117 12.25 -9.31 21.88
N ARG A 118 12.19 -9.92 23.06
CA ARG A 118 13.37 -10.46 23.75
C ARG A 118 14.11 -11.52 22.92
N ARG A 119 13.38 -12.51 22.35
CA ARG A 119 13.98 -13.55 21.49
C ARG A 119 14.66 -12.95 20.27
N ARG A 120 14.02 -12.00 19.60
CA ARG A 120 14.62 -11.29 18.46
C ARG A 120 15.90 -10.55 18.85
N LEU A 121 15.91 -9.86 19.98
CA LEU A 121 17.10 -9.14 20.48
C LEU A 121 18.23 -10.07 20.90
N ASN A 122 17.91 -11.33 21.23
CA ASN A 122 18.92 -12.37 21.48
C ASN A 122 19.38 -13.09 20.19
N GLY A 123 18.80 -12.79 19.03
CA GLY A 123 19.08 -13.50 17.78
C GLY A 123 18.47 -14.90 17.68
N GLU A 124 17.45 -15.22 18.52
CA GLU A 124 16.83 -16.53 18.59
C GLU A 124 15.64 -16.66 17.61
N ASP A 125 15.06 -15.54 17.18
CA ASP A 125 13.84 -15.52 16.37
C ASP A 125 13.82 -14.34 15.42
N GLU A 126 13.25 -14.53 14.22
CA GLU A 126 13.04 -13.48 13.23
C GLU A 126 11.56 -13.47 12.81
N PHE A 127 10.94 -12.30 12.87
CA PHE A 127 9.61 -12.04 12.34
C PHE A 127 9.60 -10.83 11.41
N ARG A 128 8.67 -10.80 10.49
CA ARG A 128 8.53 -9.69 9.56
C ARG A 128 7.96 -8.46 10.26
N THR A 129 8.62 -7.33 10.08
CA THR A 129 8.19 -6.05 10.62
C THR A 129 7.52 -5.20 9.56
N VAL A 130 6.57 -4.39 10.01
CA VAL A 130 5.90 -3.38 9.17
C VAL A 130 6.68 -2.08 9.28
N VAL A 131 7.08 -1.52 8.15
CA VAL A 131 7.67 -0.18 8.10
C VAL A 131 6.58 0.86 8.28
N MET A 132 6.69 1.66 9.33
CA MET A 132 5.71 2.72 9.62
C MET A 132 5.97 3.95 8.76
N THR A 133 4.94 4.39 8.08
CA THR A 133 5.00 5.61 7.25
C THR A 133 5.14 6.85 8.15
N PRO A 134 6.10 7.76 7.88
CA PRO A 134 6.21 9.02 8.62
C PRO A 134 4.90 9.82 8.58
N PRO A 135 4.56 10.57 9.66
CA PRO A 135 3.29 11.30 9.76
C PRO A 135 3.05 12.27 8.59
N GLU A 136 4.10 12.97 8.14
CA GLU A 136 4.05 13.91 7.02
C GLU A 136 3.70 13.20 5.71
N ILE A 137 4.32 12.03 5.47
CA ILE A 137 4.04 11.22 4.27
C ILE A 137 2.65 10.58 4.37
N MET A 138 2.23 10.17 5.58
CA MET A 138 0.88 9.66 5.79
C MET A 138 -0.17 10.74 5.48
N ALA A 139 0.05 11.98 5.91
CA ALA A 139 -0.83 13.11 5.60
C ALA A 139 -0.93 13.34 4.08
N LYS A 140 0.21 13.37 3.37
CA LYS A 140 0.24 13.45 1.90
C LYS A 140 -0.54 12.30 1.25
N LYS A 141 -0.32 11.08 1.71
CA LYS A 141 -1.00 9.86 1.23
C LYS A 141 -2.52 9.94 1.40
N MET A 142 -2.98 10.35 2.57
CA MET A 142 -4.41 10.54 2.86
C MET A 142 -5.03 11.63 1.99
N PHE A 143 -4.31 12.73 1.77
CA PHE A 143 -4.76 13.84 0.92
C PHE A 143 -4.95 13.39 -0.54
N ILE A 144 -4.00 12.65 -1.12
CA ILE A 144 -4.14 12.10 -2.48
C ILE A 144 -5.35 11.17 -2.59
N ARG A 145 -5.56 10.32 -1.58
CA ARG A 145 -6.74 9.43 -1.53
C ARG A 145 -8.05 10.23 -1.52
N ALA A 146 -8.11 11.34 -0.79
CA ALA A 146 -9.29 12.19 -0.74
C ALA A 146 -9.62 12.77 -2.13
N ILE A 147 -8.62 13.25 -2.87
CA ILE A 147 -8.80 13.75 -4.26
C ILE A 147 -9.30 12.63 -5.17
N TYR A 148 -8.74 11.44 -5.05
CA TYR A 148 -9.19 10.29 -5.84
C TYR A 148 -10.66 9.92 -5.55
N VAL A 149 -11.07 9.96 -4.27
CA VAL A 149 -12.47 9.77 -3.88
C VAL A 149 -13.36 10.83 -4.51
N ASP A 150 -12.94 12.11 -4.51
CA ASP A 150 -13.68 13.19 -5.18
C ASP A 150 -13.80 12.95 -6.70
N LYS A 151 -12.76 12.45 -7.37
CA LYS A 151 -12.82 12.07 -8.80
C LYS A 151 -13.79 10.93 -9.08
N THR A 152 -13.81 9.94 -8.20
CA THR A 152 -14.77 8.83 -8.27
C THR A 152 -16.20 9.35 -8.07
N TYR A 153 -16.41 10.20 -7.08
CA TYR A 153 -17.68 10.83 -6.80
C TYR A 153 -18.16 11.70 -7.98
N LEU A 154 -17.27 12.48 -8.58
CA LEU A 154 -17.59 13.26 -9.80
C LEU A 154 -18.06 12.35 -10.94
N SER A 155 -17.44 11.18 -11.08
CA SER A 155 -17.85 10.21 -12.11
C SER A 155 -19.26 9.66 -11.85
N GLU A 156 -19.60 9.42 -10.59
CA GLU A 156 -20.96 8.99 -10.19
C GLU A 156 -21.99 10.11 -10.41
N CYS A 157 -21.67 11.36 -10.07
CA CYS A 157 -22.53 12.51 -10.36
C CYS A 157 -22.83 12.61 -11.87
N LYS A 158 -21.80 12.47 -12.73
CA LYS A 158 -21.96 12.45 -14.19
C LYS A 158 -22.87 11.31 -14.67
N LYS A 159 -22.79 10.12 -14.07
CA LYS A 159 -23.68 9.00 -14.41
C LYS A 159 -25.12 9.27 -14.03
N ARG A 160 -25.37 9.79 -12.82
CA ARG A 160 -26.71 10.17 -12.36
C ARG A 160 -27.33 11.24 -13.26
N LEU A 161 -26.53 12.26 -13.60
CA LEU A 161 -26.99 13.33 -14.49
C LEU A 161 -27.35 12.80 -15.89
N ARG A 162 -26.49 11.94 -16.48
CA ARG A 162 -26.79 11.30 -17.76
C ARG A 162 -28.06 10.45 -17.70
N PHE A 163 -28.25 9.72 -16.61
CA PHE A 163 -29.47 8.91 -16.43
C PHE A 163 -30.74 9.79 -16.40
N ARG A 164 -30.72 10.89 -15.64
CA ARG A 164 -31.84 11.83 -15.56
C ARG A 164 -32.18 12.42 -16.92
N LEU A 165 -31.17 12.90 -17.66
CA LEU A 165 -31.35 13.45 -19.01
C LEU A 165 -31.91 12.42 -19.98
N LYS A 166 -31.45 11.17 -19.89
CA LYS A 166 -32.02 10.08 -20.71
C LYS A 166 -33.51 9.85 -20.40
N VAL A 167 -33.91 9.90 -19.13
CA VAL A 167 -35.33 9.79 -18.72
C VAL A 167 -36.15 10.96 -19.25
N MET A 168 -35.57 12.15 -19.37
CA MET A 168 -36.21 13.34 -19.96
C MET A 168 -36.24 13.33 -21.49
N GLY A 169 -35.71 12.29 -22.14
CA GLY A 169 -35.71 12.17 -23.60
C GLY A 169 -34.61 12.94 -24.33
N ALA A 170 -33.60 13.46 -23.62
CA ALA A 170 -32.49 14.19 -24.23
C ALA A 170 -31.59 13.29 -25.09
N ASP A 171 -31.16 13.76 -26.26
CA ASP A 171 -30.15 13.12 -27.08
C ASP A 171 -28.76 13.50 -26.60
N LEU A 172 -28.24 12.64 -25.67
CA LEU A 172 -26.93 12.87 -25.04
C LEU A 172 -25.73 12.94 -26.00
N ARG A 173 -25.84 12.28 -27.16
CA ARG A 173 -24.76 12.31 -28.16
C ARG A 173 -24.68 13.63 -28.91
N ARG A 174 -25.86 14.19 -29.17
CA ARG A 174 -26.00 15.41 -29.93
C ARG A 174 -25.93 16.67 -29.07
N GLU A 175 -26.59 16.65 -27.90
CA GLU A 175 -26.79 17.84 -27.08
C GLU A 175 -25.68 17.99 -26.00
N TYR A 176 -25.20 16.86 -25.44
CA TYR A 176 -24.26 16.85 -24.30
C TYR A 176 -23.08 15.92 -24.51
N LYS A 177 -22.23 16.23 -25.48
CA LYS A 177 -21.02 15.42 -25.77
C LYS A 177 -20.08 15.32 -24.56
N ASP A 178 -19.85 16.42 -23.86
CA ASP A 178 -19.23 16.45 -22.53
C ASP A 178 -20.17 17.12 -21.53
N ILE A 179 -20.85 16.29 -20.73
CA ILE A 179 -21.84 16.74 -19.75
C ILE A 179 -21.24 17.55 -18.60
N SER A 180 -19.92 17.50 -18.42
CA SER A 180 -19.20 18.20 -17.35
C SER A 180 -18.47 19.45 -17.79
N CYS A 181 -18.53 19.83 -19.06
CA CYS A 181 -18.00 21.10 -19.51
C CYS A 181 -18.90 22.25 -19.03
N GLU A 182 -18.33 23.44 -18.83
CA GLU A 182 -19.05 24.57 -18.25
C GLU A 182 -20.26 24.99 -19.09
N ARG A 183 -20.14 24.93 -20.42
CA ARG A 183 -21.26 25.19 -21.35
C ARG A 183 -22.46 24.26 -21.06
N SER A 184 -22.19 22.95 -20.98
CA SER A 184 -23.28 21.97 -20.70
C SER A 184 -23.88 22.19 -19.31
N LEU A 185 -23.06 22.45 -18.29
CA LEU A 185 -23.53 22.70 -16.94
C LEU A 185 -24.37 23.97 -16.83
N THR A 186 -24.03 25.01 -17.59
CA THR A 186 -24.84 26.25 -17.65
C THR A 186 -26.18 25.99 -18.32
N GLN A 187 -26.22 25.34 -19.49
CA GLN A 187 -27.42 24.95 -20.16
C GLN A 187 -28.38 24.12 -19.29
N LEU A 188 -27.81 23.13 -18.56
CA LEU A 188 -28.58 22.29 -17.64
C LEU A 188 -29.19 23.09 -16.49
N ARG A 189 -28.47 24.07 -15.95
CA ARG A 189 -28.97 24.95 -14.90
C ARG A 189 -30.09 25.84 -15.40
N GLU A 190 -30.02 26.33 -16.63
CA GLU A 190 -31.03 27.20 -17.27
C GLU A 190 -32.36 26.48 -17.51
N THR A 191 -32.40 25.14 -17.50
CA THR A 191 -33.66 24.37 -17.60
C THR A 191 -34.59 24.61 -16.43
N GLY A 192 -34.11 25.06 -15.29
CA GLY A 192 -34.87 25.25 -14.07
C GLY A 192 -35.35 23.96 -13.39
N ASP A 193 -34.99 22.77 -13.91
CA ASP A 193 -35.27 21.49 -13.24
C ASP A 193 -34.51 21.40 -11.92
N PRO A 194 -35.18 21.25 -10.77
CA PRO A 194 -34.53 21.27 -9.45
C PRO A 194 -33.45 20.22 -9.29
N TYR A 195 -33.65 19.01 -9.86
CA TYR A 195 -32.66 17.95 -9.78
C TYR A 195 -31.41 18.26 -10.63
N LEU A 196 -31.59 18.76 -11.85
CA LEU A 196 -30.46 19.16 -12.70
C LEU A 196 -29.68 20.32 -12.08
N CYS A 197 -30.39 21.34 -11.55
CA CYS A 197 -29.75 22.45 -10.84
C CYS A 197 -28.91 21.97 -9.64
N TYR A 198 -29.42 21.04 -8.84
CA TYR A 198 -28.73 20.45 -7.71
C TYR A 198 -27.47 19.69 -8.16
N GLU A 199 -27.59 18.76 -9.11
CA GLU A 199 -26.43 17.97 -9.59
C GLU A 199 -25.36 18.86 -10.26
N VAL A 200 -25.76 19.90 -10.98
CA VAL A 200 -24.84 20.90 -11.55
C VAL A 200 -24.04 21.60 -10.46
N ALA A 201 -24.69 22.01 -9.36
CA ALA A 201 -24.01 22.65 -8.24
C ALA A 201 -22.99 21.69 -7.58
N VAL A 202 -23.37 20.42 -7.37
CA VAL A 202 -22.47 19.38 -6.82
C VAL A 202 -21.29 19.15 -7.75
N ILE A 203 -21.51 19.00 -9.06
CA ILE A 203 -20.44 18.79 -10.03
C ILE A 203 -19.46 19.96 -10.05
N ARG A 204 -19.94 21.21 -10.04
CA ARG A 204 -19.07 22.40 -10.00
C ARG A 204 -18.25 22.45 -8.73
N ALA A 205 -18.85 22.26 -7.57
CA ALA A 205 -18.14 22.24 -6.29
C ALA A 205 -17.07 21.14 -6.25
N THR A 206 -17.41 19.93 -6.69
CA THR A 206 -16.48 18.80 -6.71
C THR A 206 -15.32 19.04 -7.70
N LYS A 207 -15.59 19.60 -8.87
CA LYS A 207 -14.53 19.97 -9.83
C LYS A 207 -13.57 21.02 -9.25
N SER A 208 -14.10 22.05 -8.59
CA SER A 208 -13.27 23.07 -7.93
C SER A 208 -12.36 22.43 -6.88
N ARG A 209 -12.90 21.58 -6.00
CA ARG A 209 -12.12 20.85 -4.99
C ARG A 209 -11.01 20.00 -5.60
N ILE A 210 -11.31 19.29 -6.68
CA ILE A 210 -10.30 18.47 -7.39
C ILE A 210 -9.20 19.37 -7.94
N GLN A 211 -9.53 20.47 -8.61
CA GLN A 211 -8.56 21.41 -9.17
C GLN A 211 -7.66 22.05 -8.10
N ASP A 212 -8.27 22.44 -6.96
CA ASP A 212 -7.52 22.97 -5.81
C ASP A 212 -6.58 21.91 -5.23
N GLY A 213 -7.08 20.67 -5.11
CA GLY A 213 -6.30 19.54 -4.65
C GLY A 213 -5.12 19.22 -5.57
N GLU A 214 -5.32 19.20 -6.88
CA GLU A 214 -4.25 18.97 -7.87
C GLU A 214 -3.16 20.04 -7.79
N ARG A 215 -3.56 21.32 -7.66
CA ARG A 215 -2.59 22.43 -7.44
C ARG A 215 -1.80 22.23 -6.15
N TYR A 216 -2.46 21.76 -5.09
CA TYR A 216 -1.80 21.55 -3.82
C TYR A 216 -0.84 20.35 -3.87
N ILE A 217 -1.18 19.25 -4.57
CA ILE A 217 -0.24 18.13 -4.81
C ILE A 217 1.04 18.66 -5.48
N SER A 218 0.93 19.48 -6.53
CA SER A 218 2.10 20.03 -7.22
C SER A 218 3.02 20.81 -6.26
N THR A 219 2.44 21.51 -5.29
CA THR A 219 3.21 22.24 -4.27
C THR A 219 3.85 21.28 -3.25
N LEU A 220 3.11 20.28 -2.77
CA LEU A 220 3.57 19.34 -1.76
C LEU A 220 4.72 18.43 -2.22
N PHE A 221 4.82 18.18 -3.52
CA PHE A 221 5.81 17.28 -4.11
C PHE A 221 6.85 18.00 -4.97
N LYS A 222 6.91 19.35 -4.91
CA LYS A 222 7.82 20.17 -5.73
C LYS A 222 9.29 19.76 -5.60
N ASP A 223 9.72 19.39 -4.40
CA ASP A 223 11.11 19.04 -4.10
C ASP A 223 11.28 17.52 -3.83
N ASP A 224 10.35 16.70 -4.29
CA ASP A 224 10.40 15.25 -4.14
C ASP A 224 11.04 14.61 -5.39
N PRO A 225 12.29 14.11 -5.29
CA PRO A 225 13.01 13.59 -6.46
C PRO A 225 12.35 12.33 -7.05
N TYR A 226 11.64 11.55 -6.26
CA TYR A 226 10.92 10.38 -6.76
C TYR A 226 9.68 10.79 -7.55
N PHE A 227 8.99 11.85 -7.12
CA PHE A 227 7.84 12.37 -7.85
C PHE A 227 8.24 12.81 -9.25
N ASP A 228 9.32 13.61 -9.38
CA ASP A 228 9.81 14.10 -10.67
C ASP A 228 10.21 12.95 -11.60
N LEU A 229 10.92 11.95 -11.09
CA LEU A 229 11.30 10.77 -11.86
C LEU A 229 10.08 9.96 -12.32
N LEU A 230 9.10 9.75 -11.43
CA LEU A 230 7.90 9.00 -11.71
C LEU A 230 7.02 9.68 -12.77
N THR A 231 6.93 11.00 -12.78
CA THR A 231 6.18 11.75 -13.81
C THR A 231 6.72 11.57 -15.22
N THR A 232 7.98 11.13 -15.36
CA THR A 232 8.58 10.83 -16.68
C THR A 232 8.04 9.52 -17.29
N ILE A 233 7.42 8.66 -16.48
CA ILE A 233 6.87 7.39 -16.95
C ILE A 233 5.51 7.65 -17.61
N PRO A 234 5.31 7.33 -18.91
CA PRO A 234 4.02 7.48 -19.55
C PRO A 234 2.91 6.75 -18.77
N GLY A 235 1.82 7.49 -18.50
CA GLY A 235 0.71 6.98 -17.69
C GLY A 235 0.81 7.30 -16.19
N PHE A 236 1.93 7.83 -15.73
CA PHE A 236 2.09 8.35 -14.37
C PHE A 236 1.72 9.84 -14.35
N GLY A 237 0.44 10.12 -14.19
CA GLY A 237 -0.02 11.48 -13.94
C GLY A 237 0.27 11.95 -12.53
N LEU A 238 -0.10 13.19 -12.22
CA LEU A 238 0.17 13.89 -10.96
C LEU A 238 -0.13 13.04 -9.72
N GLU A 239 -1.33 12.48 -9.61
CA GLU A 239 -1.76 11.73 -8.42
C GLU A 239 -1.08 10.38 -8.30
N ILE A 240 -0.90 9.69 -9.44
CA ILE A 240 -0.25 8.38 -9.46
C ILE A 240 1.20 8.52 -9.04
N SER A 241 1.93 9.49 -9.60
CA SER A 241 3.33 9.78 -9.24
C SER A 241 3.43 10.15 -7.76
N ALA A 242 2.59 11.08 -7.30
CA ALA A 242 2.55 11.49 -5.90
C ALA A 242 2.24 10.32 -4.96
N TYR A 243 1.24 9.49 -5.29
CA TYR A 243 0.88 8.36 -4.44
C TYR A 243 2.00 7.31 -4.38
N ILE A 244 2.57 6.94 -5.53
CA ILE A 244 3.65 5.96 -5.59
C ILE A 244 4.89 6.48 -4.87
N SER A 245 5.24 7.78 -4.97
CA SER A 245 6.30 8.37 -4.15
C SER A 245 6.04 8.17 -2.65
N THR A 246 4.80 8.41 -2.16
CA THR A 246 4.48 8.23 -0.74
C THR A 246 4.58 6.78 -0.25
N ILE A 247 4.42 5.80 -1.12
CA ILE A 247 4.59 4.39 -0.72
C ILE A 247 6.02 3.90 -0.84
N ILE A 248 6.83 4.54 -1.68
CA ILE A 248 8.26 4.22 -1.81
C ILE A 248 9.03 4.74 -0.60
N ILE A 249 8.81 6.01 -0.20
CA ILE A 249 9.51 6.72 0.89
C ILE A 249 11.01 6.79 0.63
N ASP A 250 11.66 5.64 0.53
CA ASP A 250 13.05 5.42 0.14
C ASP A 250 13.12 4.12 -0.66
N ILE A 251 13.69 4.19 -1.87
CA ILE A 251 13.83 3.02 -2.74
C ILE A 251 14.85 2.01 -2.17
N ASP A 252 15.80 2.48 -1.38
CA ASP A 252 16.85 1.63 -0.82
C ASP A 252 16.36 0.75 0.34
N ARG A 253 15.17 1.00 0.88
CA ARG A 253 14.53 0.10 1.86
C ARG A 253 14.07 -1.24 1.27
N PHE A 254 14.05 -1.36 -0.04
CA PHE A 254 13.74 -2.62 -0.72
C PHE A 254 15.04 -3.23 -1.25
N ASP A 255 15.33 -4.47 -0.90
CA ASP A 255 16.54 -5.17 -1.37
C ASP A 255 16.42 -5.52 -2.86
N ASP A 256 15.21 -5.85 -3.30
CA ASP A 256 14.91 -6.17 -4.70
C ASP A 256 13.51 -5.70 -5.15
N LYS A 257 13.29 -5.75 -6.45
CA LYS A 257 12.00 -5.39 -7.06
C LYS A 257 10.84 -6.29 -6.61
N LYS A 258 11.11 -7.55 -6.18
CA LYS A 258 10.06 -8.46 -5.73
C LYS A 258 9.50 -8.03 -4.38
N GLN A 259 10.31 -7.42 -3.53
CA GLN A 259 9.82 -6.82 -2.29
C GLN A 259 8.87 -5.65 -2.58
N LEU A 260 9.19 -4.79 -3.57
CA LEU A 260 8.30 -3.71 -3.99
C LEU A 260 7.01 -4.24 -4.64
N GLU A 261 7.08 -5.32 -5.43
CA GLU A 261 5.89 -6.01 -5.96
C GLU A 261 5.01 -6.54 -4.83
N ALA A 262 5.62 -7.17 -3.81
CA ALA A 262 4.91 -7.70 -2.64
C ALA A 262 4.27 -6.57 -1.83
N TYR A 263 5.00 -5.49 -1.59
CA TYR A 263 4.50 -4.30 -0.89
C TYR A 263 3.33 -3.65 -1.62
N SER A 264 3.36 -3.63 -2.95
CA SER A 264 2.26 -3.17 -3.80
C SER A 264 1.09 -4.17 -3.89
N GLY A 265 1.18 -5.33 -3.25
CA GLY A 265 0.14 -6.35 -3.23
C GLY A 265 -0.12 -7.01 -4.59
N LEU A 266 0.88 -7.07 -5.46
CA LEU A 266 0.78 -7.61 -6.82
C LEU A 266 1.27 -9.05 -6.95
N VAL A 267 1.79 -9.65 -5.87
CA VAL A 267 2.30 -11.04 -5.88
C VAL A 267 1.14 -12.03 -5.84
N PRO A 268 1.16 -13.09 -6.66
CA PRO A 268 0.17 -14.18 -6.59
C PRO A 268 0.23 -14.89 -5.23
N ARG A 269 -0.91 -15.35 -4.74
CA ARG A 269 -0.97 -16.15 -3.53
C ARG A 269 -0.34 -17.53 -3.84
N GLN A 270 0.82 -17.82 -3.28
CA GLN A 270 1.37 -19.18 -3.32
C GLN A 270 0.64 -20.02 -2.26
N ARG A 271 -0.10 -21.03 -2.68
CA ARG A 271 -0.49 -22.16 -1.82
C ARG A 271 0.52 -23.27 -2.07
N SER A 272 1.29 -23.59 -1.07
CA SER A 272 2.18 -24.77 -1.05
C SER A 272 1.36 -26.04 -0.76
N SER A 273 0.47 -26.42 -1.66
CA SER A 273 -0.15 -27.75 -1.64
C SER A 273 -0.08 -28.31 -3.06
N ALA A 274 0.10 -29.63 -3.18
CA ALA A 274 0.31 -30.35 -4.43
C ALA A 274 -0.76 -30.14 -5.52
N ASP A 275 -1.92 -29.54 -5.15
CA ASP A 275 -2.96 -29.04 -6.06
C ASP A 275 -2.78 -27.54 -6.28
N SER A 276 -1.85 -27.17 -7.15
CA SER A 276 -1.70 -25.79 -7.62
C SER A 276 -2.87 -25.44 -8.54
N ASP A 277 -3.90 -24.76 -7.99
CA ASP A 277 -4.93 -24.13 -8.81
C ASP A 277 -4.26 -23.01 -9.64
N PRO A 278 -4.21 -23.13 -11.00
CA PRO A 278 -3.66 -22.12 -11.89
C PRO A 278 -4.43 -20.78 -11.82
N ASN A 279 -5.53 -20.72 -11.08
CA ASN A 279 -6.33 -19.53 -10.82
C ASN A 279 -5.99 -18.80 -9.51
N CYS A 280 -4.80 -18.94 -8.94
CA CYS A 280 -4.39 -18.22 -7.76
C CYS A 280 -4.68 -16.72 -7.89
N ARG A 281 -5.54 -16.20 -7.00
CA ARG A 281 -5.80 -14.76 -6.87
C ARG A 281 -4.56 -14.07 -6.30
N THR A 282 -4.35 -12.81 -6.62
CA THR A 282 -3.34 -11.99 -5.93
C THR A 282 -3.59 -12.00 -4.44
N THR A 283 -2.51 -11.98 -3.65
CA THR A 283 -2.64 -11.76 -2.22
C THR A 283 -3.31 -10.40 -2.01
N HIS A 284 -4.35 -10.35 -1.18
CA HIS A 284 -4.92 -9.06 -0.76
C HIS A 284 -4.02 -8.32 0.24
N HIS A 285 -2.83 -8.87 0.54
CA HIS A 285 -1.80 -8.22 1.35
C HIS A 285 -1.09 -7.14 0.53
N GLY A 286 -0.77 -6.02 1.16
CA GLY A 286 -0.14 -4.86 0.53
C GLY A 286 -1.11 -3.69 0.31
N ASP A 287 -0.60 -2.61 -0.27
CA ASP A 287 -1.36 -1.38 -0.45
C ASP A 287 -2.38 -1.51 -1.59
N GLU A 288 -3.66 -1.54 -1.24
CA GLU A 288 -4.76 -1.67 -2.21
C GLU A 288 -4.81 -0.50 -3.19
N TRP A 289 -4.58 0.71 -2.71
CA TRP A 289 -4.57 1.91 -3.55
C TRP A 289 -3.39 1.90 -4.53
N ALA A 290 -2.23 1.39 -4.11
CA ALA A 290 -1.09 1.22 -5.02
C ALA A 290 -1.44 0.29 -6.19
N ARG A 291 -2.14 -0.84 -5.92
CA ARG A 291 -2.61 -1.74 -6.99
C ARG A 291 -3.54 -1.03 -7.96
N GLU A 292 -4.46 -0.24 -7.43
CA GLU A 292 -5.45 0.49 -8.24
C GLU A 292 -4.77 1.56 -9.08
N PHE A 293 -3.93 2.39 -8.50
CA PHE A 293 -3.17 3.41 -9.21
C PHE A 293 -2.25 2.83 -10.27
N LEU A 294 -1.52 1.74 -9.98
CA LEU A 294 -0.71 1.04 -10.97
C LEU A 294 -1.56 0.46 -12.11
N GLY A 295 -2.74 -0.05 -11.80
CA GLY A 295 -3.69 -0.48 -12.82
C GLY A 295 -4.15 0.64 -13.75
N TYR A 296 -4.36 1.85 -13.24
CA TYR A 296 -4.66 3.03 -14.07
C TYR A 296 -3.44 3.48 -14.86
N ALA A 297 -2.26 3.49 -14.25
CA ALA A 297 -1.01 3.80 -14.94
C ALA A 297 -0.79 2.88 -16.15
N VAL A 298 -0.99 1.57 -15.99
CA VAL A 298 -0.87 0.60 -17.10
C VAL A 298 -1.86 0.91 -18.22
N LYS A 299 -3.12 1.19 -17.92
CA LYS A 299 -4.13 1.53 -18.94
C LYS A 299 -3.72 2.75 -19.77
N ALA A 300 -3.23 3.80 -19.11
CA ALA A 300 -2.74 5.00 -19.77
C ALA A 300 -1.42 4.73 -20.52
N HIS A 301 -0.49 4.00 -19.92
CA HIS A 301 0.81 3.67 -20.49
C HIS A 301 0.68 2.94 -21.84
N VAL A 302 -0.21 1.95 -21.91
CA VAL A 302 -0.47 1.17 -23.14
C VAL A 302 -1.01 2.05 -24.28
N MET A 303 -1.69 3.15 -23.96
CA MET A 303 -2.17 4.09 -24.97
C MET A 303 -1.05 4.99 -25.51
N TRP A 304 -0.11 5.38 -24.67
CA TRP A 304 0.90 6.40 -25.00
C TRP A 304 2.27 5.83 -25.34
N ALA A 305 2.71 4.75 -24.71
CA ALA A 305 4.04 4.13 -24.86
C ALA A 305 3.96 2.82 -25.64
N LYS A 306 3.73 2.89 -26.96
CA LYS A 306 3.44 1.72 -27.80
C LYS A 306 4.55 0.66 -27.83
N ASP A 307 5.81 1.09 -27.75
CA ASP A 307 6.99 0.25 -27.87
C ASP A 307 7.61 -0.14 -26.52
N SER A 308 6.92 0.15 -25.40
CA SER A 308 7.42 -0.21 -24.08
C SER A 308 7.24 -1.69 -23.79
N VAL A 309 8.11 -2.24 -22.94
CA VAL A 309 8.03 -3.63 -22.47
C VAL A 309 6.65 -3.96 -21.85
N VAL A 310 6.03 -3.00 -21.16
CA VAL A 310 4.69 -3.16 -20.56
C VAL A 310 3.63 -3.28 -21.65
N THR A 311 3.70 -2.46 -22.71
CA THR A 311 2.73 -2.50 -23.81
C THR A 311 2.90 -3.74 -24.67
N ILE A 312 4.14 -4.17 -24.94
CA ILE A 312 4.43 -5.41 -25.64
C ILE A 312 3.83 -6.60 -24.86
N MET A 313 4.08 -6.68 -23.56
CA MET A 313 3.51 -7.71 -22.68
C MET A 313 1.98 -7.66 -22.69
N TYR A 314 1.38 -6.48 -22.58
CA TYR A 314 -0.09 -6.32 -22.63
C TYR A 314 -0.68 -6.88 -23.91
N ASN A 315 -0.15 -6.48 -25.07
CA ASN A 315 -0.64 -6.93 -26.39
C ASN A 315 -0.52 -8.46 -26.54
N ARG A 316 0.60 -9.03 -26.12
CA ARG A 316 0.83 -10.46 -26.16
C ARG A 316 -0.17 -11.24 -25.30
N LEU A 317 -0.37 -10.84 -24.05
CA LEU A 317 -1.32 -11.50 -23.14
C LEU A 317 -2.77 -11.36 -23.63
N ARG A 318 -3.13 -10.22 -24.25
CA ARG A 318 -4.43 -10.03 -24.88
C ARG A 318 -4.63 -10.93 -26.10
N ALA A 319 -3.61 -11.05 -26.95
CA ALA A 319 -3.62 -11.94 -28.12
C ALA A 319 -3.80 -13.43 -27.73
N ARG A 320 -3.30 -13.84 -26.56
CA ARG A 320 -3.53 -15.18 -25.98
C ARG A 320 -4.92 -15.38 -25.37
N GLY A 321 -5.82 -14.39 -25.45
CA GLY A 321 -7.18 -14.48 -24.90
C GLY A 321 -7.27 -14.31 -23.39
N MET A 322 -6.18 -13.91 -22.71
CA MET A 322 -6.20 -13.74 -21.26
C MET A 322 -7.23 -12.67 -20.82
N PRO A 323 -8.03 -12.93 -19.77
CA PRO A 323 -9.02 -12.01 -19.26
C PRO A 323 -8.42 -10.65 -18.91
N TYR A 324 -9.09 -9.56 -19.30
CA TYR A 324 -8.59 -8.18 -19.15
C TYR A 324 -8.04 -7.84 -17.77
N LYS A 325 -8.76 -8.21 -16.70
CA LYS A 325 -8.31 -7.93 -15.32
C LYS A 325 -7.00 -8.65 -14.98
N LYS A 326 -6.82 -9.90 -15.43
CA LYS A 326 -5.57 -10.66 -15.24
C LYS A 326 -4.41 -10.01 -16.02
N VAL A 327 -4.66 -9.54 -17.25
CA VAL A 327 -3.65 -8.83 -18.06
C VAL A 327 -3.21 -7.54 -17.35
N ILE A 328 -4.16 -6.72 -16.87
CA ILE A 328 -3.81 -5.48 -16.15
C ILE A 328 -2.96 -5.80 -14.92
N THR A 329 -3.32 -6.80 -14.12
CA THR A 329 -2.55 -7.20 -12.93
C THR A 329 -1.12 -7.64 -13.29
N ALA A 330 -0.96 -8.47 -14.32
CA ALA A 330 0.35 -8.91 -14.79
C ALA A 330 1.20 -7.73 -15.30
N CYS A 331 0.60 -6.82 -16.08
CA CYS A 331 1.26 -5.62 -16.55
C CYS A 331 1.57 -4.63 -15.41
N SER A 332 0.76 -4.57 -14.34
CA SER A 332 1.05 -3.76 -13.16
C SER A 332 2.31 -4.24 -12.44
N ARG A 333 2.54 -5.55 -12.36
CA ARG A 333 3.82 -6.10 -11.86
C ARG A 333 4.99 -5.63 -12.73
N LYS A 334 4.85 -5.72 -14.05
CA LYS A 334 5.89 -5.25 -14.97
C LYS A 334 6.11 -3.74 -14.89
N MET A 335 5.06 -2.99 -14.57
CA MET A 335 5.16 -1.54 -14.29
C MET A 335 5.98 -1.27 -13.01
N VAL A 336 5.86 -2.11 -11.98
CA VAL A 336 6.72 -2.02 -10.78
C VAL A 336 8.19 -2.22 -11.12
N ASP A 337 8.53 -3.12 -12.07
CA ASP A 337 9.91 -3.25 -12.57
C ASP A 337 10.42 -1.94 -13.20
N VAL A 338 9.56 -1.26 -13.95
CA VAL A 338 9.89 0.04 -14.57
C VAL A 338 10.10 1.10 -13.49
N VAL A 339 9.19 1.21 -12.51
CA VAL A 339 9.32 2.12 -11.36
C VAL A 339 10.62 1.86 -10.63
N TRP A 340 10.89 0.60 -10.29
CA TRP A 340 12.15 0.19 -9.65
C TRP A 340 13.37 0.66 -10.43
N SER A 341 13.41 0.39 -11.73
CA SER A 341 14.54 0.75 -12.59
C SER A 341 14.75 2.26 -12.66
N VAL A 342 13.68 3.04 -12.82
CA VAL A 342 13.73 4.51 -12.88
C VAL A 342 14.27 5.08 -11.57
N LEU A 343 13.73 4.65 -10.43
CA LEU A 343 14.10 5.20 -9.12
C LEU A 343 15.49 4.74 -8.67
N LYS A 344 15.82 3.46 -8.85
CA LYS A 344 17.13 2.91 -8.43
C LYS A 344 18.29 3.49 -9.22
N ASN A 345 18.09 3.77 -10.51
CA ASN A 345 19.10 4.38 -11.35
C ASN A 345 19.10 5.91 -11.31
N GLY A 346 18.11 6.56 -10.70
CA GLY A 346 17.96 8.02 -10.67
C GLY A 346 17.84 8.64 -12.07
N ARG A 347 17.27 7.91 -13.04
CA ARG A 347 17.19 8.35 -14.44
C ARG A 347 15.76 8.36 -14.91
N SER A 348 15.40 9.39 -15.65
CA SER A 348 14.10 9.52 -16.31
C SER A 348 13.79 8.32 -17.18
N PHE A 349 12.51 7.97 -17.27
CA PHE A 349 12.05 6.97 -18.22
C PHE A 349 12.38 7.41 -19.65
N THR A 350 13.13 6.61 -20.36
CA THR A 350 13.44 6.85 -21.78
C THR A 350 12.99 5.67 -22.61
N SER A 351 12.40 5.94 -23.77
CA SER A 351 12.12 4.93 -24.80
C SER A 351 13.33 4.72 -25.74
N ASP A 352 14.54 4.98 -25.25
CA ASP A 352 15.77 4.88 -26.05
C ASP A 352 15.99 3.45 -26.56
N GLN A 353 16.61 3.33 -27.75
CA GLN A 353 16.81 2.08 -28.47
C GLN A 353 17.56 1.01 -27.65
N ASN A 354 18.40 1.42 -26.67
CA ASN A 354 19.05 0.49 -25.75
C ASN A 354 18.08 -0.12 -24.73
N VAL A 355 17.10 0.68 -24.26
CA VAL A 355 16.01 0.18 -23.40
C VAL A 355 15.06 -0.70 -24.20
N LEU A 356 14.82 -0.35 -25.49
CA LEU A 356 14.04 -1.18 -26.42
C LEU A 356 14.75 -2.50 -26.74
N ARG A 357 16.07 -2.52 -26.86
CA ARG A 357 16.85 -3.77 -27.00
C ARG A 357 16.75 -4.65 -25.76
N GLN A 358 16.88 -4.06 -24.57
CA GLN A 358 16.67 -4.80 -23.30
C GLN A 358 15.23 -5.27 -23.15
N ALA A 359 14.25 -4.46 -23.54
CA ALA A 359 12.84 -4.82 -23.55
C ALA A 359 12.53 -5.95 -24.55
N ARG A 360 13.13 -5.93 -25.72
CA ARG A 360 13.01 -7.01 -26.72
C ARG A 360 13.72 -8.29 -26.24
N GLY A 361 14.89 -8.16 -25.60
CA GLY A 361 15.57 -9.28 -24.97
C GLY A 361 14.76 -9.91 -23.85
N ALA A 362 14.17 -9.10 -22.96
CA ALA A 362 13.28 -9.58 -21.91
C ALA A 362 11.98 -10.19 -22.47
N ALA A 363 11.43 -9.65 -23.58
CA ALA A 363 10.28 -10.23 -24.25
C ALA A 363 10.61 -11.60 -24.87
N ALA A 364 11.79 -11.73 -25.48
CA ALA A 364 12.28 -13.00 -26.02
C ALA A 364 12.55 -14.06 -24.94
N GLU A 365 13.06 -13.60 -23.77
CA GLU A 365 13.27 -14.49 -22.62
C GLU A 365 11.94 -14.97 -22.01
N ILE A 366 10.95 -14.10 -21.93
CA ILE A 366 9.59 -14.46 -21.52
C ILE A 366 8.97 -15.44 -22.53
N GLU A 367 9.20 -15.24 -23.85
CA GLU A 367 8.74 -16.18 -24.90
C GLU A 367 9.36 -17.57 -24.76
N ARG A 368 10.65 -17.59 -24.41
CA ARG A 368 11.34 -18.86 -24.16
C ARG A 368 10.77 -19.57 -22.93
N MET A 369 10.60 -18.85 -21.81
CA MET A 369 10.01 -19.41 -20.59
C MET A 369 8.58 -19.92 -20.80
N ASP A 370 7.79 -19.24 -21.62
CA ASP A 370 6.42 -19.68 -21.91
C ASP A 370 6.36 -20.86 -22.87
N SER A 371 7.34 -21.00 -23.79
CA SER A 371 7.45 -22.21 -24.63
C SER A 371 7.87 -23.42 -23.80
N GLU A 372 8.83 -23.22 -22.87
CA GLU A 372 9.25 -24.27 -21.93
C GLU A 372 8.11 -24.70 -20.99
N LEU A 373 7.27 -23.76 -20.52
CA LEU A 373 6.09 -24.07 -19.70
C LEU A 373 4.99 -24.79 -20.50
N SER A 374 4.77 -24.43 -21.78
CA SER A 374 3.77 -25.07 -22.60
C SER A 374 4.21 -26.48 -23.04
N GLU A 375 5.51 -26.72 -23.23
CA GLU A 375 6.06 -28.04 -23.44
C GLU A 375 5.92 -28.94 -22.21
N GLN A 376 6.21 -28.40 -21.00
CA GLN A 376 6.03 -29.13 -19.76
C GLN A 376 4.55 -29.45 -19.43
N GLU A 377 3.62 -28.54 -19.76
CA GLU A 377 2.18 -28.82 -19.66
C GLU A 377 1.69 -29.84 -20.67
N LEU A 378 2.26 -29.90 -21.87
CA LEU A 378 1.97 -30.89 -22.85
C LEU A 378 2.53 -32.27 -22.43
N ASP A 379 3.78 -32.30 -21.96
CA ASP A 379 4.41 -33.53 -21.49
C ASP A 379 3.68 -34.12 -20.28
N ALA A 380 3.20 -33.24 -19.33
CA ALA A 380 2.39 -33.67 -18.23
C ALA A 380 1.03 -34.25 -18.66
N LYS A 381 0.38 -33.67 -19.66
CA LYS A 381 -0.88 -34.19 -20.23
C LYS A 381 -0.69 -35.52 -20.98
N TYR A 382 0.45 -35.73 -21.65
CA TYR A 382 0.76 -37.00 -22.31
C TYR A 382 1.18 -38.06 -21.31
N ALA A 383 1.77 -37.71 -20.18
CA ALA A 383 2.10 -38.65 -19.10
C ALA A 383 0.86 -39.09 -18.30
N GLU A 384 -0.19 -38.28 -18.21
CA GLU A 384 -1.48 -38.64 -17.60
C GLU A 384 -2.36 -39.52 -18.54
N ALA A 385 -2.08 -39.49 -19.85
CA ALA A 385 -2.85 -40.22 -20.85
C ALA A 385 -2.23 -41.55 -21.23
N ALA A 386 -1.03 -41.92 -20.76
CA ALA A 386 -0.33 -43.18 -20.92
C ALA A 386 -0.38 -44.03 -19.65
#